data_a6ccc3eb86a7060e6240bdee3217403d
#
_entry.id   a6ccc3eb86a7060e6240bdee3217403d
#
_cell.length_a   1.000
_cell.length_b   1.000
_cell.length_c   1.000
_cell.angle_alpha   90.00
_cell.angle_beta   90.00
_cell.angle_gamma   90.00
#
_symmetry.space_group_name_H-M   'P 1'
#
loop_
_entity.id
_entity.type
_entity.pdbx_description
1 polymer ?
#
loop_
_entity_poly.entity_id
_entity_poly.type
_entity_poly.pdbx_seq_one_letter_code
_entity_poly.pdbx_strand_id
1 'polypeptide(L)'
;PKGDKIAVGADGVLNTPNQPIIAFVEGDGTGPDIWRASQHVFDAAVKHCYGGKRKIAWMEVFAGEKASKVTGEYLPEETLEAVEEFKVGIKGPLTTPVGGGIRSLNVAMRQRLDLFACVRPVRHFDNVPSPVKRPQDVDVTIFRENVEDVYAGMELQAGRPETDRLISFLGSEYGWEIRPESGIGIKIMSKSGARRLIRAALKYALDKGRSSVTIVHKGNIMKYTEGAFLKWGQELVREEFSDVAVNWDDCGGDPKGKLLVKDTIADIFLQQVLT
;
A
#
# COMPACT_ATOMS: atom_id res chain seq x y z
N PRO A 1 -23.21 1.84 -16.02
CA PRO A 1 -22.72 2.53 -17.21
C PRO A 1 -22.61 1.58 -18.40
N LYS A 2 -22.61 2.13 -19.64
CA LYS A 2 -22.31 1.33 -20.83
C LYS A 2 -20.80 1.25 -21.01
N GLY A 3 -20.22 0.08 -20.84
CA GLY A 3 -18.79 -0.17 -20.92
C GLY A 3 -18.49 -1.65 -20.69
N ASP A 4 -17.21 -2.02 -20.76
CA ASP A 4 -16.74 -3.39 -20.62
C ASP A 4 -15.87 -3.54 -19.37
N LYS A 5 -15.85 -4.74 -18.79
CA LYS A 5 -14.99 -5.05 -17.63
C LYS A 5 -13.53 -5.18 -18.05
N ILE A 6 -12.64 -4.69 -17.21
CA ILE A 6 -11.22 -5.01 -17.32
C ILE A 6 -11.03 -6.47 -16.90
N ALA A 7 -10.40 -7.26 -17.75
CA ALA A 7 -10.10 -8.66 -17.49
C ALA A 7 -8.63 -8.84 -17.06
N VAL A 8 -8.37 -9.87 -16.25
CA VAL A 8 -7.00 -10.28 -15.90
C VAL A 8 -6.64 -11.48 -16.74
N GLY A 9 -5.57 -11.38 -17.52
CA GLY A 9 -5.03 -12.49 -18.30
C GLY A 9 -4.42 -13.59 -17.43
N ALA A 10 -4.17 -14.75 -18.02
CA ALA A 10 -3.51 -15.86 -17.32
C ALA A 10 -2.10 -15.52 -16.83
N ASP A 11 -1.46 -14.54 -17.45
CA ASP A 11 -0.16 -13.95 -17.09
C ASP A 11 -0.24 -12.88 -16.00
N GLY A 12 -1.46 -12.58 -15.49
CA GLY A 12 -1.72 -11.52 -14.51
C GLY A 12 -1.76 -10.11 -15.11
N VAL A 13 -1.66 -9.97 -16.43
CA VAL A 13 -1.71 -8.66 -17.11
C VAL A 13 -3.17 -8.21 -17.30
N LEU A 14 -3.41 -6.92 -17.06
CA LEU A 14 -4.73 -6.34 -17.26
C LEU A 14 -5.03 -6.12 -18.75
N ASN A 15 -6.09 -6.76 -19.23
CA ASN A 15 -6.64 -6.52 -20.57
C ASN A 15 -7.67 -5.40 -20.47
N THR A 16 -7.27 -4.21 -20.91
CA THR A 16 -8.11 -3.00 -20.82
C THR A 16 -8.86 -2.78 -22.12
N PRO A 17 -10.20 -2.84 -22.13
CA PRO A 17 -11.02 -2.60 -23.32
C PRO A 17 -10.98 -1.14 -23.76
N ASN A 18 -11.58 -0.83 -24.91
CA ASN A 18 -11.64 0.56 -25.39
C ASN A 18 -12.55 1.46 -24.54
N GLN A 19 -13.47 0.87 -23.82
CA GLN A 19 -14.38 1.57 -22.92
C GLN A 19 -14.46 0.85 -21.56
N PRO A 20 -13.38 0.90 -20.75
CA PRO A 20 -13.37 0.22 -19.45
C PRO A 20 -14.35 0.88 -18.49
N ILE A 21 -15.04 0.06 -17.71
CA ILE A 21 -15.76 0.52 -16.53
C ILE A 21 -14.74 0.70 -15.40
N ILE A 22 -14.70 1.91 -14.82
CA ILE A 22 -13.87 2.21 -13.64
C ILE A 22 -14.79 2.69 -12.52
N ALA A 23 -14.76 1.96 -11.41
CA ALA A 23 -15.50 2.36 -10.21
C ALA A 23 -14.85 3.58 -9.57
N PHE A 24 -15.64 4.51 -9.02
CA PHE A 24 -15.10 5.60 -8.25
C PHE A 24 -15.94 5.92 -7.01
N VAL A 25 -15.26 6.39 -5.98
CA VAL A 25 -15.83 6.98 -4.78
C VAL A 25 -15.43 8.45 -4.76
N GLU A 26 -16.38 9.37 -4.78
CA GLU A 26 -16.07 10.82 -4.68
C GLU A 26 -15.32 11.14 -3.39
N GLY A 27 -15.73 10.51 -2.29
CA GLY A 27 -15.20 10.75 -0.96
C GLY A 27 -15.91 11.87 -0.21
N ASP A 28 -15.35 12.20 0.95
CA ASP A 28 -15.89 13.16 1.90
C ASP A 28 -15.15 14.51 1.83
N GLY A 29 -15.71 15.54 2.44
CA GLY A 29 -15.09 16.86 2.52
C GLY A 29 -14.79 17.47 1.15
N THR A 30 -13.52 17.63 0.82
CA THR A 30 -13.08 18.15 -0.49
C THR A 30 -13.15 17.13 -1.63
N GLY A 31 -13.55 15.88 -1.34
CA GLY A 31 -13.62 14.78 -2.30
C GLY A 31 -14.40 15.09 -3.57
N PRO A 32 -15.64 15.59 -3.49
CA PRO A 32 -16.44 15.93 -4.69
C PRO A 32 -15.79 16.98 -5.59
N ASP A 33 -15.12 17.98 -5.01
CA ASP A 33 -14.40 19.02 -5.78
C ASP A 33 -13.19 18.45 -6.49
N ILE A 34 -12.40 17.64 -5.77
CA ILE A 34 -11.24 16.94 -6.31
C ILE A 34 -11.67 15.99 -7.43
N TRP A 35 -12.73 15.22 -7.20
CA TRP A 35 -13.23 14.25 -8.19
C TRP A 35 -13.69 14.95 -9.47
N ARG A 36 -14.50 16.00 -9.37
CA ARG A 36 -14.97 16.76 -10.53
C ARG A 36 -13.81 17.29 -11.39
N ALA A 37 -12.78 17.85 -10.76
CA ALA A 37 -11.58 18.31 -11.45
C ALA A 37 -10.80 17.14 -12.07
N SER A 38 -10.61 16.05 -11.33
CA SER A 38 -9.87 14.88 -11.78
C SER A 38 -10.53 14.17 -12.95
N GLN A 39 -11.85 13.98 -12.91
CA GLN A 39 -12.60 13.37 -13.99
C GLN A 39 -12.43 14.15 -15.31
N HIS A 40 -12.48 15.48 -15.22
CA HIS A 40 -12.27 16.35 -16.38
C HIS A 40 -10.89 16.15 -17.00
N VAL A 41 -9.86 16.05 -16.16
CA VAL A 41 -8.47 15.81 -16.60
C VAL A 41 -8.31 14.41 -17.21
N PHE A 42 -8.87 13.39 -16.58
CA PHE A 42 -8.79 12.00 -17.10
C PHE A 42 -9.49 11.88 -18.45
N ASP A 43 -10.70 12.42 -18.60
CA ASP A 43 -11.43 12.36 -19.84
C ASP A 43 -10.71 13.10 -20.97
N ALA A 44 -10.17 14.29 -20.68
CA ALA A 44 -9.37 15.06 -21.64
C ALA A 44 -8.09 14.34 -22.04
N ALA A 45 -7.36 13.75 -21.08
CA ALA A 45 -6.14 12.99 -21.34
C ALA A 45 -6.40 11.76 -22.22
N VAL A 46 -7.42 10.96 -21.88
CA VAL A 46 -7.81 9.79 -22.67
C VAL A 46 -8.22 10.20 -24.08
N LYS A 47 -9.03 11.25 -24.22
CA LYS A 47 -9.41 11.77 -25.54
C LYS A 47 -8.21 12.22 -26.35
N HIS A 48 -7.26 12.92 -25.74
CA HIS A 48 -6.04 13.38 -26.40
C HIS A 48 -5.14 12.22 -26.83
N CYS A 49 -4.83 11.31 -25.91
CA CYS A 49 -3.91 10.20 -26.17
C CYS A 49 -4.43 9.18 -27.21
N TYR A 50 -5.74 8.98 -27.26
CA TYR A 50 -6.36 7.96 -28.11
C TYR A 50 -7.19 8.52 -29.27
N GLY A 51 -7.14 9.83 -29.52
CA GLY A 51 -7.87 10.46 -30.61
C GLY A 51 -9.40 10.23 -30.56
N GLY A 52 -9.96 10.09 -29.38
CA GLY A 52 -11.39 9.82 -29.16
C GLY A 52 -11.82 8.36 -29.38
N LYS A 53 -10.90 7.45 -29.72
CA LYS A 53 -11.20 6.02 -29.92
C LYS A 53 -11.46 5.25 -28.61
N ARG A 54 -11.01 5.81 -27.50
CA ARG A 54 -11.24 5.25 -26.16
C ARG A 54 -11.88 6.28 -25.25
N LYS A 55 -12.64 5.80 -24.28
CA LYS A 55 -13.20 6.62 -23.19
C LYS A 55 -13.41 5.76 -21.95
N ILE A 56 -13.44 6.38 -20.79
CA ILE A 56 -13.74 5.69 -19.53
C ILE A 56 -15.26 5.72 -19.29
N ALA A 57 -15.81 4.59 -18.88
CA ALA A 57 -17.18 4.49 -18.40
C ALA A 57 -17.18 4.56 -16.88
N TRP A 58 -17.38 5.75 -16.34
CA TRP A 58 -17.37 5.99 -14.90
C TRP A 58 -18.57 5.37 -14.20
N MET A 59 -18.34 4.67 -13.09
CA MET A 59 -19.35 4.07 -12.24
C MET A 59 -19.18 4.54 -10.80
N GLU A 60 -20.09 5.37 -10.31
CA GLU A 60 -20.06 5.78 -8.92
C GLU A 60 -20.43 4.61 -8.00
N VAL A 61 -19.64 4.41 -6.96
CA VAL A 61 -19.90 3.53 -5.82
C VAL A 61 -19.74 4.33 -4.53
N PHE A 62 -20.39 3.91 -3.46
CA PHE A 62 -20.52 4.74 -2.26
C PHE A 62 -19.61 4.25 -1.14
N ALA A 63 -18.88 5.18 -0.51
CA ALA A 63 -18.21 4.98 0.77
C ALA A 63 -18.17 6.31 1.54
N GLY A 64 -18.02 6.24 2.85
CA GLY A 64 -17.95 7.40 3.74
C GLY A 64 -19.32 7.99 4.09
N GLU A 65 -19.37 9.28 4.31
CA GLU A 65 -20.59 9.99 4.73
C GLU A 65 -21.72 9.91 3.70
N LYS A 66 -21.37 9.97 2.41
CA LYS A 66 -22.37 9.85 1.33
C LYS A 66 -23.02 8.46 1.36
N ALA A 67 -22.23 7.41 1.54
CA ALA A 67 -22.76 6.04 1.68
C ALA A 67 -23.70 5.92 2.88
N SER A 68 -23.29 6.41 4.04
CA SER A 68 -24.12 6.37 5.26
C SER A 68 -25.47 7.06 5.08
N LYS A 69 -25.52 8.17 4.33
CA LYS A 69 -26.77 8.88 4.04
C LYS A 69 -27.67 8.13 3.05
N VAL A 70 -27.09 7.38 2.12
CA VAL A 70 -27.86 6.70 1.03
C VAL A 70 -28.25 5.29 1.44
N THR A 71 -27.36 4.54 2.09
CA THR A 71 -27.53 3.12 2.38
C THR A 71 -27.65 2.80 3.88
N GLY A 72 -27.30 3.75 4.76
CA GLY A 72 -27.20 3.53 6.20
C GLY A 72 -25.84 2.97 6.65
N GLU A 73 -24.94 2.60 5.75
CA GLU A 73 -23.65 2.02 6.02
C GLU A 73 -22.51 2.92 5.49
N TYR A 74 -21.40 3.02 6.23
CA TYR A 74 -20.23 3.80 5.79
C TYR A 74 -19.43 3.11 4.69
N LEU A 75 -19.50 1.79 4.59
CA LEU A 75 -18.82 0.98 3.56
C LEU A 75 -19.72 -0.18 3.16
N PRO A 76 -20.63 0.02 2.21
CA PRO A 76 -21.50 -1.04 1.71
C PRO A 76 -20.70 -2.17 1.04
N GLU A 77 -21.16 -3.39 1.18
CA GLU A 77 -20.53 -4.57 0.56
C GLU A 77 -20.49 -4.46 -0.96
N GLU A 78 -21.54 -3.96 -1.57
CA GLU A 78 -21.64 -3.72 -3.01
C GLU A 78 -20.53 -2.84 -3.57
N THR A 79 -19.97 -1.93 -2.75
CA THR A 79 -18.82 -1.10 -3.15
C THR A 79 -17.56 -1.94 -3.26
N LEU A 80 -17.34 -2.87 -2.32
CA LEU A 80 -16.20 -3.78 -2.35
C LEU A 80 -16.31 -4.76 -3.52
N GLU A 81 -17.49 -5.36 -3.70
CA GLU A 81 -17.79 -6.25 -4.82
C GLU A 81 -17.58 -5.56 -6.17
N ALA A 82 -18.03 -4.32 -6.31
CA ALA A 82 -17.84 -3.55 -7.54
C ALA A 82 -16.36 -3.29 -7.84
N VAL A 83 -15.56 -2.89 -6.83
CA VAL A 83 -14.12 -2.67 -7.02
C VAL A 83 -13.41 -3.98 -7.38
N GLU A 84 -13.78 -5.08 -6.75
CA GLU A 84 -13.24 -6.40 -7.05
C GLU A 84 -13.64 -6.87 -8.46
N GLU A 85 -14.89 -6.66 -8.85
CA GLU A 85 -15.41 -7.06 -10.16
C GLU A 85 -14.74 -6.28 -11.30
N PHE A 86 -14.63 -4.95 -11.18
CA PHE A 86 -14.09 -4.07 -12.22
C PHE A 86 -12.57 -3.90 -12.16
N LYS A 87 -11.88 -4.45 -11.14
CA LYS A 87 -10.42 -4.51 -10.97
C LYS A 87 -9.72 -3.18 -10.75
N VAL A 88 -10.29 -2.06 -11.15
CA VAL A 88 -9.72 -0.72 -10.98
C VAL A 88 -10.77 0.20 -10.34
N GLY A 89 -10.38 0.84 -9.25
CA GLY A 89 -11.19 1.83 -8.57
C GLY A 89 -10.41 3.09 -8.24
N ILE A 90 -11.07 4.24 -8.29
CA ILE A 90 -10.52 5.53 -7.84
C ILE A 90 -11.30 5.96 -6.61
N LYS A 91 -10.59 6.32 -5.55
CA LYS A 91 -11.18 6.71 -4.29
C LYS A 91 -10.73 8.09 -3.86
N GLY A 92 -11.67 8.97 -3.60
CA GLY A 92 -11.45 10.23 -2.91
C GLY A 92 -11.17 10.06 -1.40
N PRO A 93 -10.93 11.14 -0.67
CA PRO A 93 -10.69 11.09 0.77
C PRO A 93 -11.93 10.57 1.51
N LEU A 94 -11.72 9.79 2.57
CA LEU A 94 -12.80 9.31 3.44
C LEU A 94 -12.55 9.76 4.87
N THR A 95 -13.58 10.33 5.48
CA THR A 95 -13.60 10.68 6.90
C THR A 95 -13.86 9.43 7.73
N THR A 96 -13.02 9.18 8.72
CA THR A 96 -13.29 8.14 9.73
C THR A 96 -13.99 8.82 10.89
N PRO A 97 -15.22 8.40 11.26
CA PRO A 97 -15.91 8.96 12.41
C PRO A 97 -15.08 8.83 13.68
N VAL A 98 -14.91 9.93 14.42
CA VAL A 98 -14.18 9.93 15.69
C VAL A 98 -15.14 9.48 16.81
N GLY A 99 -14.75 8.48 17.61
CA GLY A 99 -15.44 8.16 18.87
C GLY A 99 -16.45 7.01 18.84
N GLY A 100 -16.50 6.18 17.81
CA GLY A 100 -17.47 5.06 17.76
C GLY A 100 -16.87 3.65 17.68
N GLY A 101 -15.56 3.47 17.88
CA GLY A 101 -14.91 2.17 17.66
C GLY A 101 -14.89 1.74 16.19
N ILE A 102 -15.28 2.63 15.27
CA ILE A 102 -15.28 2.37 13.83
C ILE A 102 -13.83 2.42 13.35
N ARG A 103 -13.35 1.31 12.80
CA ARG A 103 -12.03 1.25 12.15
C ARG A 103 -12.00 2.17 10.94
N SER A 104 -10.81 2.68 10.61
CA SER A 104 -10.61 3.48 9.40
C SER A 104 -11.17 2.75 8.17
N LEU A 105 -12.09 3.40 7.46
CA LEU A 105 -12.69 2.86 6.23
C LEU A 105 -11.63 2.52 5.18
N ASN A 106 -10.55 3.32 5.12
CA ASN A 106 -9.42 3.07 4.25
C ASN A 106 -8.71 1.76 4.60
N VAL A 107 -8.51 1.47 5.88
CA VAL A 107 -7.90 0.22 6.35
C VAL A 107 -8.83 -0.95 6.05
N ALA A 108 -10.13 -0.82 6.33
CA ALA A 108 -11.12 -1.84 6.02
C ALA A 108 -11.12 -2.23 4.53
N MET A 109 -11.15 -1.24 3.62
CA MET A 109 -11.05 -1.51 2.17
C MET A 109 -9.77 -2.23 1.78
N ARG A 110 -8.62 -1.83 2.33
CA ARG A 110 -7.33 -2.46 2.03
C ARG A 110 -7.28 -3.91 2.46
N GLN A 111 -7.81 -4.22 3.64
CA GLN A 111 -7.86 -5.58 4.16
C GLN A 111 -8.86 -6.44 3.40
N ARG A 112 -10.07 -5.95 3.18
CA ARG A 112 -11.13 -6.69 2.50
C ARG A 112 -10.82 -7.02 1.04
N LEU A 113 -10.14 -6.11 0.34
CA LEU A 113 -9.72 -6.28 -1.05
C LEU A 113 -8.28 -6.83 -1.20
N ASP A 114 -7.63 -7.21 -0.10
CA ASP A 114 -6.23 -7.64 -0.05
C ASP A 114 -5.27 -6.75 -0.84
N LEU A 115 -5.41 -5.43 -0.67
CA LEU A 115 -4.54 -4.44 -1.31
C LEU A 115 -3.19 -4.37 -0.56
N PHE A 116 -2.37 -5.39 -0.72
CA PHE A 116 -1.19 -5.67 0.10
C PHE A 116 -0.05 -4.66 -0.09
N ALA A 117 0.01 -3.97 -1.22
CA ALA A 117 1.08 -3.02 -1.52
C ALA A 117 0.53 -1.61 -1.74
N CYS A 118 1.01 -0.64 -0.95
CA CYS A 118 0.79 0.77 -1.24
C CYS A 118 1.97 1.27 -2.06
N VAL A 119 1.76 1.53 -3.35
CA VAL A 119 2.80 1.97 -4.29
C VAL A 119 2.74 3.47 -4.47
N ARG A 120 3.81 4.17 -4.13
CA ARG A 120 3.88 5.64 -4.15
C ARG A 120 5.09 6.11 -4.95
N PRO A 121 4.92 6.42 -6.26
CA PRO A 121 5.93 7.13 -7.02
C PRO A 121 6.08 8.57 -6.50
N VAL A 122 7.30 8.98 -6.23
CA VAL A 122 7.65 10.31 -5.76
C VAL A 122 8.70 10.88 -6.70
N ARG A 123 8.34 11.94 -7.42
CA ARG A 123 9.24 12.66 -8.31
C ARG A 123 8.94 14.15 -8.27
N HIS A 124 9.93 14.96 -8.63
CA HIS A 124 9.72 16.39 -8.81
C HIS A 124 8.96 16.68 -10.11
N PHE A 125 8.18 17.75 -10.09
CA PHE A 125 7.57 18.37 -11.27
C PHE A 125 8.08 19.80 -11.41
N ASP A 126 8.41 20.19 -12.64
CA ASP A 126 8.90 21.53 -12.94
C ASP A 126 7.92 22.61 -12.45
N ASN A 127 8.47 23.71 -11.97
CA ASN A 127 7.73 24.85 -11.41
C ASN A 127 6.96 24.58 -10.11
N VAL A 128 7.15 23.42 -9.46
CA VAL A 128 6.59 23.14 -8.14
C VAL A 128 7.65 23.47 -7.08
N PRO A 129 7.36 24.34 -6.09
CA PRO A 129 8.28 24.62 -4.99
C PRO A 129 8.66 23.35 -4.23
N SER A 130 9.94 23.23 -3.89
CA SER A 130 10.45 22.08 -3.13
C SER A 130 11.46 22.53 -2.07
N PRO A 131 11.44 21.95 -0.85
CA PRO A 131 12.45 22.20 0.16
C PRO A 131 13.78 21.47 -0.09
N VAL A 132 13.82 20.58 -1.07
CA VAL A 132 15.01 19.80 -1.42
C VAL A 132 15.95 20.63 -2.28
N LYS A 133 17.26 20.56 -2.03
CA LYS A 133 18.27 21.35 -2.76
C LYS A 133 18.33 21.04 -4.26
N ARG A 134 18.14 19.76 -4.62
CA ARG A 134 18.17 19.27 -6.01
C ARG A 134 16.93 18.43 -6.27
N PRO A 135 15.74 19.05 -6.34
CA PRO A 135 14.49 18.32 -6.44
C PRO A 135 14.37 17.49 -7.73
N GLN A 136 15.03 17.92 -8.81
CA GLN A 136 15.05 17.20 -10.09
C GLN A 136 15.71 15.82 -10.00
N ASP A 137 16.52 15.56 -8.97
CA ASP A 137 17.17 14.27 -8.74
C ASP A 137 16.26 13.29 -7.97
N VAL A 138 15.10 13.76 -7.49
CA VAL A 138 14.15 12.94 -6.75
C VAL A 138 13.30 12.13 -7.71
N ASP A 139 13.57 10.83 -7.79
CA ASP A 139 12.75 9.85 -8.50
C ASP A 139 12.82 8.51 -7.74
N VAL A 140 11.94 8.36 -6.77
CA VAL A 140 11.87 7.18 -5.92
C VAL A 140 10.44 6.61 -5.92
N THR A 141 10.30 5.29 -5.92
CA THR A 141 9.00 4.64 -5.74
C THR A 141 9.01 3.85 -4.44
N ILE A 142 8.09 4.17 -3.53
CA ILE A 142 7.97 3.52 -2.23
C ILE A 142 6.91 2.42 -2.32
N PHE A 143 7.32 1.19 -1.99
CA PHE A 143 6.44 0.04 -1.75
C PHE A 143 6.27 -0.13 -0.25
N ARG A 144 5.05 0.03 0.25
CA ARG A 144 4.76 -0.04 1.68
C ARG A 144 3.79 -1.16 1.97
N GLU A 145 4.07 -1.91 3.06
CA GLU A 145 3.14 -2.88 3.62
C GLU A 145 1.81 -2.20 3.99
N ASN A 146 0.72 -2.86 3.72
CA ASN A 146 -0.58 -2.24 3.79
C ASN A 146 -1.67 -3.08 4.48
N VAL A 147 -1.41 -4.35 4.80
CA VAL A 147 -2.37 -5.31 5.35
C VAL A 147 -1.91 -5.87 6.68
N GLU A 148 -0.64 -6.20 6.80
CA GLU A 148 -0.01 -6.67 8.03
C GLU A 148 0.61 -5.49 8.83
N ASP A 149 1.54 -5.78 9.71
CA ASP A 149 2.17 -4.82 10.60
C ASP A 149 1.15 -4.20 11.56
N VAL A 150 1.32 -2.97 11.96
CA VAL A 150 0.38 -2.19 12.80
C VAL A 150 -0.97 -1.99 12.11
N TYR A 151 -1.03 -2.13 10.79
CA TYR A 151 -2.28 -2.01 10.01
C TYR A 151 -3.20 -3.21 10.13
N ALA A 152 -2.74 -4.33 10.70
CA ALA A 152 -3.62 -5.44 11.07
C ALA A 152 -4.71 -5.02 12.08
N GLY A 153 -4.45 -3.95 12.84
CA GLY A 153 -5.41 -3.34 13.75
C GLY A 153 -5.84 -4.27 14.88
N MET A 154 -4.96 -5.15 15.33
CA MET A 154 -5.19 -6.06 16.44
C MET A 154 -4.87 -5.36 17.75
N GLU A 155 -5.86 -4.70 18.36
CA GLU A 155 -5.67 -3.89 19.54
C GLU A 155 -6.69 -4.23 20.64
N LEU A 156 -6.24 -4.13 21.88
CA LEU A 156 -7.04 -4.23 23.08
C LEU A 156 -6.90 -2.97 23.93
N GLN A 157 -8.05 -2.43 24.32
CA GLN A 157 -8.12 -1.20 25.13
C GLN A 157 -7.66 -1.45 26.56
N ALA A 158 -6.89 -0.52 27.12
CA ALA A 158 -6.50 -0.52 28.53
C ALA A 158 -7.70 -0.58 29.48
N GLY A 159 -7.56 -1.27 30.60
CA GLY A 159 -8.60 -1.38 31.64
C GLY A 159 -9.79 -2.28 31.25
N ARG A 160 -9.64 -3.11 30.22
CA ARG A 160 -10.64 -4.12 29.88
C ARG A 160 -10.24 -5.50 30.39
N PRO A 161 -11.20 -6.31 30.86
CA PRO A 161 -10.91 -7.67 31.39
C PRO A 161 -10.16 -8.58 30.41
N GLU A 162 -10.43 -8.46 29.10
CA GLU A 162 -9.72 -9.19 28.05
C GLU A 162 -8.26 -8.77 27.93
N THR A 163 -7.96 -7.49 28.11
CA THR A 163 -6.60 -6.94 28.10
C THR A 163 -5.82 -7.42 29.31
N ASP A 164 -6.44 -7.37 30.49
CA ASP A 164 -5.82 -7.82 31.75
C ASP A 164 -5.52 -9.34 31.71
N ARG A 165 -6.41 -10.14 31.10
CA ARG A 165 -6.16 -11.57 30.87
C ARG A 165 -4.95 -11.80 29.96
N LEU A 166 -4.84 -11.02 28.86
CA LEU A 166 -3.70 -11.16 27.94
C LEU A 166 -2.40 -10.73 28.62
N ILE A 167 -2.39 -9.63 29.37
CA ILE A 167 -1.22 -9.19 30.15
C ILE A 167 -0.79 -10.29 31.13
N SER A 168 -1.73 -10.86 31.87
CA SER A 168 -1.46 -11.95 32.82
C SER A 168 -0.90 -13.18 32.13
N PHE A 169 -1.46 -13.56 30.99
CA PHE A 169 -0.97 -14.68 30.16
C PHE A 169 0.47 -14.43 29.67
N LEU A 170 0.74 -13.26 29.12
CA LEU A 170 2.08 -12.91 28.65
C LEU A 170 3.11 -12.88 29.80
N GLY A 171 2.71 -12.44 30.97
CA GLY A 171 3.54 -12.49 32.16
C GLY A 171 3.85 -13.90 32.62
N SER A 172 2.81 -14.78 32.72
CA SER A 172 2.99 -16.16 33.19
C SER A 172 3.77 -17.03 32.20
N GLU A 173 3.49 -16.92 30.92
CA GLU A 173 4.08 -17.82 29.90
C GLU A 173 5.46 -17.35 29.40
N TYR A 174 5.66 -16.02 29.30
CA TYR A 174 6.87 -15.48 28.70
C TYR A 174 7.73 -14.67 29.67
N GLY A 175 7.27 -14.43 30.91
CA GLY A 175 7.97 -13.61 31.86
C GLY A 175 8.03 -12.14 31.47
N TRP A 176 7.10 -11.65 30.65
CA TRP A 176 7.09 -10.26 30.21
C TRP A 176 6.45 -9.35 31.25
N GLU A 177 7.18 -8.33 31.65
CA GLU A 177 6.70 -7.31 32.58
C GLU A 177 5.98 -6.20 31.80
N ILE A 178 4.66 -6.29 31.76
CA ILE A 178 3.79 -5.28 31.13
C ILE A 178 3.16 -4.45 32.24
N ARG A 179 3.28 -3.13 32.14
CA ARG A 179 2.68 -2.23 33.13
C ARG A 179 1.16 -2.42 33.18
N PRO A 180 0.55 -2.41 34.39
CA PRO A 180 -0.91 -2.34 34.50
C PRO A 180 -1.48 -1.16 33.71
N GLU A 181 -2.72 -1.28 33.30
CA GLU A 181 -3.43 -0.25 32.54
C GLU A 181 -2.81 0.05 31.16
N SER A 182 -2.01 -0.86 30.62
CA SER A 182 -1.51 -0.77 29.26
C SER A 182 -2.57 -1.17 28.24
N GLY A 183 -2.71 -0.40 27.15
CA GLY A 183 -3.31 -0.92 25.90
C GLY A 183 -2.33 -1.85 25.21
N ILE A 184 -2.84 -2.88 24.52
CA ILE A 184 -2.00 -3.86 23.82
C ILE A 184 -2.31 -3.82 22.33
N GLY A 185 -1.27 -3.67 21.51
CA GLY A 185 -1.33 -3.84 20.07
C GLY A 185 -0.45 -5.01 19.64
N ILE A 186 -0.96 -5.85 18.74
CA ILE A 186 -0.22 -7.00 18.20
C ILE A 186 0.26 -6.63 16.79
N LYS A 187 1.57 -6.60 16.63
CA LYS A 187 2.24 -6.43 15.34
C LYS A 187 2.56 -7.81 14.76
N ILE A 188 2.04 -8.08 13.59
CA ILE A 188 2.31 -9.31 12.87
C ILE A 188 3.12 -9.04 11.60
N MET A 189 3.91 -10.01 11.19
CA MET A 189 4.59 -10.04 9.90
C MET A 189 4.79 -11.48 9.47
N SER A 190 4.21 -11.87 8.34
CA SER A 190 4.33 -13.22 7.80
C SER A 190 5.40 -13.31 6.72
N LYS A 191 6.00 -14.51 6.55
CA LYS A 191 6.94 -14.78 5.46
C LYS A 191 6.28 -14.58 4.09
N SER A 192 5.04 -15.02 3.93
CA SER A 192 4.28 -14.88 2.69
C SER A 192 3.96 -13.42 2.35
N GLY A 193 3.48 -12.64 3.33
CA GLY A 193 3.20 -11.21 3.19
C GLY A 193 4.44 -10.41 2.84
N ALA A 194 5.53 -10.59 3.59
CA ALA A 194 6.82 -9.96 3.34
C ALA A 194 7.35 -10.26 1.92
N ARG A 195 7.36 -11.53 1.53
CA ARG A 195 7.85 -11.96 0.21
C ARG A 195 7.00 -11.42 -0.94
N ARG A 196 5.66 -11.36 -0.80
CA ARG A 196 4.80 -10.83 -1.87
C ARG A 196 5.02 -9.33 -2.10
N LEU A 197 5.20 -8.54 -1.04
CA LEU A 197 5.51 -7.11 -1.15
C LEU A 197 6.87 -6.89 -1.82
N ILE A 198 7.91 -7.56 -1.34
CA ILE A 198 9.26 -7.42 -1.88
C ILE A 198 9.32 -7.92 -3.33
N ARG A 199 8.65 -9.03 -3.66
CA ARG A 199 8.56 -9.54 -5.03
C ARG A 199 7.90 -8.51 -5.97
N ALA A 200 6.84 -7.84 -5.52
CA ALA A 200 6.20 -6.79 -6.30
C ALA A 200 7.14 -5.60 -6.56
N ALA A 201 7.91 -5.20 -5.54
CA ALA A 201 8.90 -4.13 -5.69
C ALA A 201 10.06 -4.51 -6.63
N LEU A 202 10.58 -5.74 -6.54
CA LEU A 202 11.64 -6.24 -7.42
C LEU A 202 11.16 -6.31 -8.88
N LYS A 203 9.98 -6.88 -9.13
CA LYS A 203 9.39 -6.92 -10.48
C LYS A 203 9.21 -5.53 -11.06
N TYR A 204 8.67 -4.60 -10.28
CA TYR A 204 8.52 -3.21 -10.69
C TYR A 204 9.87 -2.56 -11.00
N ALA A 205 10.88 -2.77 -10.17
CA ALA A 205 12.21 -2.22 -10.37
C ALA A 205 12.86 -2.73 -11.67
N LEU A 206 12.73 -4.02 -11.95
CA LEU A 206 13.21 -4.63 -13.21
C LEU A 206 12.45 -4.08 -14.42
N ASP A 207 11.11 -4.01 -14.36
CA ASP A 207 10.26 -3.49 -15.43
C ASP A 207 10.57 -2.01 -15.76
N LYS A 208 10.89 -1.21 -14.74
CA LYS A 208 11.22 0.21 -14.87
C LYS A 208 12.73 0.49 -15.06
N GLY A 209 13.55 -0.52 -15.20
CA GLY A 209 14.99 -0.36 -15.37
C GLY A 209 15.67 0.36 -14.20
N ARG A 210 15.16 0.16 -12.98
CA ARG A 210 15.76 0.76 -11.77
C ARG A 210 17.07 0.05 -11.43
N SER A 211 18.04 0.78 -10.90
CA SER A 211 19.34 0.24 -10.54
C SER A 211 19.37 -0.45 -9.17
N SER A 212 18.46 -0.10 -8.27
CA SER A 212 18.44 -0.69 -6.93
C SER A 212 17.05 -0.71 -6.29
N VAL A 213 16.90 -1.64 -5.34
CA VAL A 213 15.80 -1.70 -4.36
C VAL A 213 16.42 -1.65 -2.97
N THR A 214 15.87 -0.85 -2.07
CA THR A 214 16.31 -0.77 -0.68
C THR A 214 15.22 -1.29 0.24
N ILE A 215 15.51 -2.36 1.00
CA ILE A 215 14.62 -2.89 2.03
C ILE A 215 14.79 -2.03 3.28
N VAL A 216 13.74 -1.34 3.68
CA VAL A 216 13.74 -0.45 4.85
C VAL A 216 13.07 -1.14 6.01
N HIS A 217 13.74 -1.22 7.17
CA HIS A 217 13.28 -2.00 8.32
C HIS A 217 13.76 -1.41 9.66
N LYS A 218 13.26 -1.93 10.77
CA LYS A 218 13.74 -1.66 12.13
C LYS A 218 14.20 -2.95 12.84
N GLY A 219 14.91 -3.80 12.10
CA GLY A 219 15.31 -5.13 12.54
C GLY A 219 16.33 -5.17 13.68
N ASN A 220 17.00 -4.06 13.97
CA ASN A 220 17.88 -3.95 15.13
C ASN A 220 17.10 -3.95 16.47
N ILE A 221 15.85 -3.55 16.46
CA ILE A 221 14.95 -3.57 17.64
C ILE A 221 13.94 -4.72 17.52
N MET A 222 13.23 -4.83 16.41
CA MET A 222 12.17 -5.83 16.19
C MET A 222 12.70 -7.00 15.35
N LYS A 223 13.50 -7.87 16.00
CA LYS A 223 14.29 -8.90 15.32
C LYS A 223 13.46 -9.97 14.61
N TYR A 224 12.31 -10.33 15.17
CA TYR A 224 11.47 -11.43 14.67
C TYR A 224 10.32 -10.98 13.76
N THR A 225 10.13 -9.69 13.60
CA THR A 225 9.22 -9.09 12.61
C THR A 225 10.02 -8.34 11.55
N GLU A 226 10.53 -7.17 11.86
CA GLU A 226 11.31 -6.34 10.92
C GLU A 226 12.62 -6.99 10.45
N GLY A 227 13.36 -7.64 11.37
CA GLY A 227 14.57 -8.40 11.01
C GLY A 227 14.23 -9.63 10.16
N ALA A 228 13.10 -10.28 10.44
CA ALA A 228 12.60 -11.37 9.61
C ALA A 228 12.18 -10.88 8.21
N PHE A 229 11.55 -9.70 8.09
CA PHE A 229 11.21 -9.07 6.83
C PHE A 229 12.46 -8.91 5.93
N LEU A 230 13.55 -8.36 6.48
CA LEU A 230 14.82 -8.26 5.77
C LEU A 230 15.32 -9.64 5.32
N LYS A 231 15.40 -10.59 6.27
CA LYS A 231 15.89 -11.93 5.99
C LYS A 231 15.10 -12.61 4.88
N TRP A 232 13.77 -12.58 4.95
CA TRP A 232 12.91 -13.20 3.93
C TRP A 232 13.00 -12.49 2.57
N GLY A 233 13.30 -11.19 2.56
CA GLY A 233 13.58 -10.45 1.34
C GLY A 233 14.89 -10.88 0.69
N GLN A 234 15.94 -11.01 1.46
CA GLN A 234 17.24 -11.49 0.98
C GLN A 234 17.18 -12.95 0.50
N GLU A 235 16.46 -13.82 1.23
CA GLU A 235 16.18 -15.19 0.78
C GLU A 235 15.42 -15.20 -0.56
N LEU A 236 14.40 -14.36 -0.71
CA LEU A 236 13.65 -14.24 -1.95
C LEU A 236 14.53 -13.89 -3.15
N VAL A 237 15.46 -12.95 -2.98
CA VAL A 237 16.43 -12.58 -4.03
C VAL A 237 17.26 -13.77 -4.46
N ARG A 238 17.80 -14.53 -3.50
CA ARG A 238 18.65 -15.71 -3.78
C ARG A 238 17.85 -16.84 -4.46
N GLU A 239 16.59 -17.05 -4.05
CA GLU A 239 15.76 -18.16 -4.50
C GLU A 239 15.07 -17.90 -5.85
N GLU A 240 14.56 -16.67 -6.07
CA GLU A 240 13.69 -16.39 -7.21
C GLU A 240 14.27 -15.37 -8.21
N PHE A 241 15.28 -14.59 -7.84
CA PHE A 241 15.79 -13.48 -8.65
C PHE A 241 17.31 -13.53 -8.86
N SER A 242 17.98 -14.60 -8.47
CA SER A 242 19.46 -14.71 -8.54
C SER A 242 20.07 -14.41 -9.91
N ASP A 243 19.33 -14.62 -10.99
CA ASP A 243 19.80 -14.33 -12.35
C ASP A 243 19.83 -12.84 -12.67
N VAL A 244 18.92 -12.05 -12.09
CA VAL A 244 18.67 -10.65 -12.45
C VAL A 244 18.86 -9.66 -11.30
N ALA A 245 18.98 -10.13 -10.07
CA ALA A 245 19.19 -9.31 -8.88
C ALA A 245 20.23 -9.96 -7.93
N VAL A 246 20.84 -9.14 -7.09
CA VAL A 246 21.82 -9.59 -6.10
C VAL A 246 21.73 -8.74 -4.84
N ASN A 247 21.81 -9.38 -3.65
CA ASN A 247 21.92 -8.64 -2.40
C ASN A 247 23.29 -7.98 -2.27
N TRP A 248 23.34 -6.84 -1.61
CA TRP A 248 24.59 -6.13 -1.34
C TRP A 248 25.64 -7.01 -0.67
N ASP A 249 25.23 -7.82 0.31
CA ASP A 249 26.13 -8.72 1.04
C ASP A 249 26.70 -9.87 0.19
N ASP A 250 26.03 -10.19 -0.91
CA ASP A 250 26.40 -11.31 -1.79
C ASP A 250 27.21 -10.86 -3.03
N CYS A 251 27.31 -9.54 -3.31
CA CYS A 251 27.90 -9.05 -4.57
C CYS A 251 29.38 -8.68 -4.47
N GLY A 252 29.98 -8.69 -3.29
CA GLY A 252 31.39 -8.32 -3.09
C GLY A 252 31.73 -6.88 -3.55
N GLY A 253 30.74 -5.99 -3.57
CA GLY A 253 30.89 -4.59 -4.01
C GLY A 253 30.61 -4.35 -5.51
N ASP A 254 30.43 -5.42 -6.31
CA ASP A 254 30.11 -5.30 -7.75
C ASP A 254 28.86 -6.12 -8.09
N PRO A 255 27.70 -5.48 -8.38
CA PRO A 255 26.48 -6.16 -8.75
C PRO A 255 26.50 -6.78 -10.15
N LYS A 256 27.55 -6.60 -10.94
CA LYS A 256 27.75 -7.15 -12.29
C LYS A 256 26.57 -6.91 -13.24
N GLY A 257 25.99 -5.71 -13.18
CA GLY A 257 24.86 -5.32 -14.02
C GLY A 257 23.50 -5.82 -13.55
N LYS A 258 23.41 -6.56 -12.43
CA LYS A 258 22.16 -6.98 -11.83
C LYS A 258 21.51 -5.85 -11.01
N LEU A 259 20.21 -5.96 -10.78
CA LEU A 259 19.48 -5.11 -9.83
C LEU A 259 20.07 -5.30 -8.43
N LEU A 260 20.56 -4.20 -7.84
CA LEU A 260 21.17 -4.24 -6.51
C LEU A 260 20.10 -4.15 -5.43
N VAL A 261 20.06 -5.13 -4.53
CA VAL A 261 19.18 -5.13 -3.36
C VAL A 261 19.98 -4.78 -2.12
N LYS A 262 19.66 -3.63 -1.54
CA LYS A 262 20.28 -3.09 -0.32
C LYS A 262 19.30 -3.12 0.83
N ASP A 263 19.78 -2.90 2.04
CA ASP A 263 18.93 -2.63 3.19
C ASP A 263 19.39 -1.41 3.98
N THR A 264 18.49 -0.88 4.79
CA THR A 264 18.82 0.19 5.72
C THR A 264 17.80 0.27 6.86
N ILE A 265 18.26 0.71 8.01
CA ILE A 265 17.41 0.98 9.16
C ILE A 265 16.56 2.23 8.87
N ALA A 266 15.29 2.20 9.23
CA ALA A 266 14.32 3.24 8.94
C ALA A 266 14.76 4.65 9.35
N ASP A 267 15.42 4.80 10.50
CA ASP A 267 15.92 6.09 10.99
C ASP A 267 16.93 6.72 10.02
N ILE A 268 17.84 5.89 9.51
CA ILE A 268 18.88 6.31 8.55
C ILE A 268 18.23 6.63 7.20
N PHE A 269 17.32 5.75 6.75
CA PHE A 269 16.61 5.95 5.49
C PHE A 269 15.87 7.28 5.44
N LEU A 270 15.08 7.60 6.49
CA LEU A 270 14.30 8.84 6.56
C LEU A 270 15.17 10.10 6.52
N GLN A 271 16.43 10.02 6.98
CA GLN A 271 17.38 11.13 6.90
C GLN A 271 18.06 11.25 5.53
N GLN A 272 18.26 10.15 4.83
CA GLN A 272 19.11 10.09 3.65
C GLN A 272 18.38 9.95 2.32
N VAL A 273 17.09 9.58 2.33
CA VAL A 273 16.33 9.29 1.09
C VAL A 273 16.25 10.47 0.11
N LEU A 274 16.41 11.69 0.60
CA LEU A 274 16.37 12.93 -0.20
C LEU A 274 17.73 13.66 -0.25
N THR A 275 18.82 13.03 0.23
CA THR A 275 20.20 13.58 0.20
C THR A 275 21.08 12.78 -0.77
#